data_2ed80347911ce3830b706cfc86c1331c
#
_entry.id   2ed80347911ce3830b706cfc86c1331c
#
_cell.length_a   1.000
_cell.length_b   1.000
_cell.length_c   1.000
_cell.angle_alpha   90.00
_cell.angle_beta   90.00
_cell.angle_gamma   90.00
#
_symmetry.space_group_name_H-M   'P 1'
#
loop_
_entity.id
_entity.type
_entity.pdbx_description
1 polymer ?
#
loop_
_entity_poly.entity_id
_entity_poly.type
_entity_poly.pdbx_seq_one_letter_code
_entity_poly.pdbx_strand_id
1 'polypeptide(L)'
;MRFVTARGWEDLSEMLYAYERLGKTMDEDVVGQYLQYPSIAKDFANYLELYNRYQKDYQVDEILSGVVRPGTLSKLRHAAFDERVEIVSLLLSRLSADFKNWWETDRYVGHLYAILKEFQRRSLPSAADGKTPADTASISPAHTTLSGKTSAFSADTAPSVSENEASYTSILESIVNDLKLQVHSRLDAGQSEKTLTAEYRPVFQACDRYVLLLSERIPENSGAAFDLIRESLMKDRERLDAAAERTSARLEYAFDFMEAAFGESQEMVYFITELSVSLYAMDFLKEHESPRYYRYNKSLLFDDAQTGIRRQLDDIRSEMRGE
;
A
#
# COMPACT_ATOMS: atom_id res chain seq x y z
N MET A 1 25.16 26.04 -11.44
CA MET A 1 24.21 25.00 -11.72
C MET A 1 22.88 25.46 -11.13
N ARG A 2 21.79 25.52 -11.91
CA ARG A 2 20.47 25.98 -11.42
C ARG A 2 19.66 24.74 -11.08
N PHE A 3 19.15 24.62 -9.84
CA PHE A 3 18.34 23.50 -9.41
C PHE A 3 17.19 23.98 -8.51
N VAL A 4 16.09 23.29 -8.52
CA VAL A 4 14.98 23.49 -7.60
C VAL A 4 15.27 22.76 -6.31
N THR A 5 14.97 23.37 -5.18
CA THR A 5 15.16 22.73 -3.87
C THR A 5 14.15 21.59 -3.66
N ALA A 6 14.53 20.58 -2.88
CA ALA A 6 13.62 19.49 -2.50
C ALA A 6 12.34 20.04 -1.84
N ARG A 7 12.45 21.09 -1.03
CA ARG A 7 11.30 21.75 -0.39
C ARG A 7 10.35 22.38 -1.41
N GLY A 8 10.89 23.02 -2.48
CA GLY A 8 10.05 23.59 -3.54
C GLY A 8 9.22 22.53 -4.26
N TRP A 9 9.78 21.33 -4.47
CA TRP A 9 9.06 20.19 -5.02
C TRP A 9 8.03 19.61 -4.04
N GLU A 10 8.35 19.55 -2.75
CA GLU A 10 7.43 19.08 -1.71
C GLU A 10 6.22 20.01 -1.60
N ASP A 11 6.46 21.33 -1.47
CA ASP A 11 5.40 22.34 -1.37
C ASP A 11 4.51 22.34 -2.63
N LEU A 12 5.10 22.20 -3.83
CA LEU A 12 4.37 22.06 -5.08
C LEU A 12 3.53 20.79 -5.12
N SER A 13 4.06 19.66 -4.65
CA SER A 13 3.34 18.39 -4.57
C SER A 13 2.10 18.49 -3.66
N GLU A 14 2.23 19.09 -2.49
CA GLU A 14 1.09 19.31 -1.58
C GLU A 14 0.01 20.19 -2.23
N MET A 15 0.43 21.22 -2.96
CA MET A 15 -0.49 22.11 -3.66
C MET A 15 -1.17 21.40 -4.85
N LEU A 16 -0.45 20.55 -5.59
CA LEU A 16 -1.03 19.71 -6.66
C LEU A 16 -2.17 18.84 -6.12
N TYR A 17 -1.96 18.15 -5.01
CA TYR A 17 -3.03 17.37 -4.36
C TYR A 17 -4.23 18.21 -3.95
N ALA A 18 -3.99 19.43 -3.46
CA ALA A 18 -5.07 20.35 -3.11
C ALA A 18 -5.88 20.79 -4.34
N TYR A 19 -5.20 21.10 -5.46
CA TYR A 19 -5.83 21.48 -6.74
C TYR A 19 -6.64 20.32 -7.32
N GLU A 20 -6.09 19.10 -7.32
CA GLU A 20 -6.81 17.88 -7.75
C GLU A 20 -8.10 17.66 -6.95
N ARG A 21 -8.03 17.79 -5.62
CA ARG A 21 -9.22 17.66 -4.75
C ARG A 21 -10.28 18.72 -5.00
N LEU A 22 -9.89 19.90 -5.47
CA LEU A 22 -10.78 20.99 -5.83
C LEU A 22 -11.24 20.93 -7.30
N GLY A 23 -10.77 19.94 -8.08
CA GLY A 23 -11.07 19.82 -9.51
C GLY A 23 -10.51 20.96 -10.34
N LYS A 24 -9.43 21.62 -9.88
CA LYS A 24 -8.76 22.74 -10.56
C LYS A 24 -7.50 22.26 -11.26
N THR A 25 -7.16 22.89 -12.38
CA THR A 25 -5.88 22.70 -13.06
C THR A 25 -4.87 23.73 -12.58
N MET A 26 -3.60 23.33 -12.50
CA MET A 26 -2.49 24.19 -12.15
C MET A 26 -1.84 24.68 -13.45
N ASP A 27 -1.58 25.98 -13.56
CA ASP A 27 -0.92 26.62 -14.70
C ASP A 27 0.55 26.95 -14.41
N GLU A 28 1.25 27.50 -15.42
CA GLU A 28 2.66 27.87 -15.33
C GLU A 28 2.91 28.91 -14.22
N ASP A 29 1.98 29.86 -14.02
CA ASP A 29 2.13 30.92 -13.04
C ASP A 29 2.08 30.36 -11.61
N VAL A 30 1.20 29.41 -11.34
CA VAL A 30 1.11 28.74 -10.04
C VAL A 30 2.33 27.87 -9.80
N VAL A 31 2.73 27.06 -10.78
CA VAL A 31 3.96 26.23 -10.70
C VAL A 31 5.19 27.11 -10.43
N GLY A 32 5.29 28.26 -11.10
CA GLY A 32 6.40 29.21 -10.96
C GLY A 32 6.55 29.81 -9.56
N GLN A 33 5.49 29.83 -8.74
CA GLN A 33 5.54 30.30 -7.36
C GLN A 33 6.34 29.37 -6.45
N TYR A 34 6.38 28.06 -6.77
CA TYR A 34 7.08 27.03 -6.01
C TYR A 34 8.44 26.67 -6.61
N LEU A 35 8.50 26.59 -7.96
CA LEU A 35 9.72 26.31 -8.69
C LEU A 35 10.35 27.64 -9.13
N GLN A 36 11.31 28.13 -8.36
CA GLN A 36 11.91 29.48 -8.54
C GLN A 36 12.67 29.68 -9.86
N TYR A 37 12.78 28.67 -10.74
CA TYR A 37 13.44 28.74 -12.04
C TYR A 37 12.41 28.69 -13.16
N PRO A 38 12.21 29.79 -13.91
CA PRO A 38 11.16 29.90 -14.93
C PRO A 38 11.21 28.81 -16.02
N SER A 39 12.41 28.40 -16.44
CA SER A 39 12.56 27.32 -17.43
C SER A 39 12.06 25.97 -16.89
N ILE A 40 12.41 25.62 -15.64
CA ILE A 40 11.97 24.38 -15.01
C ILE A 40 10.45 24.43 -14.71
N ALA A 41 9.96 25.58 -14.25
CA ALA A 41 8.54 25.78 -14.00
C ALA A 41 7.71 25.62 -15.30
N LYS A 42 8.18 26.20 -16.41
CA LYS A 42 7.55 26.07 -17.73
C LYS A 42 7.57 24.63 -18.23
N ASP A 43 8.72 23.95 -18.15
CA ASP A 43 8.85 22.57 -18.60
C ASP A 43 7.92 21.66 -17.78
N PHE A 44 7.83 21.87 -16.47
CA PHE A 44 6.92 21.11 -15.61
C PHE A 44 5.44 21.43 -15.84
N ALA A 45 5.09 22.70 -16.08
CA ALA A 45 3.72 23.10 -16.44
C ALA A 45 3.28 22.48 -17.76
N ASN A 46 4.15 22.46 -18.77
CA ASN A 46 3.91 21.78 -20.04
C ASN A 46 3.70 20.28 -19.84
N TYR A 47 4.52 19.65 -19.00
CA TYR A 47 4.36 18.24 -18.63
C TYR A 47 2.98 17.98 -17.96
N LEU A 48 2.58 18.81 -17.00
CA LEU A 48 1.26 18.69 -16.36
C LEU A 48 0.10 18.84 -17.34
N GLU A 49 0.20 19.76 -18.31
CA GLU A 49 -0.82 19.93 -19.35
C GLU A 49 -0.93 18.68 -20.22
N LEU A 50 0.20 18.12 -20.66
CA LEU A 50 0.27 16.88 -21.44
C LEU A 50 -0.29 15.70 -20.64
N TYR A 51 0.12 15.55 -19.39
CA TYR A 51 -0.36 14.54 -18.45
C TYR A 51 -1.89 14.58 -18.33
N ASN A 52 -2.45 15.76 -18.05
CA ASN A 52 -3.90 15.95 -17.89
C ASN A 52 -4.65 15.67 -19.20
N ARG A 53 -4.06 16.03 -20.35
CA ARG A 53 -4.64 15.77 -21.66
C ARG A 53 -4.67 14.27 -21.97
N TYR A 54 -3.55 13.56 -21.79
CA TYR A 54 -3.48 12.13 -22.04
C TYR A 54 -4.37 11.33 -21.07
N GLN A 55 -4.45 11.75 -19.81
CA GLN A 55 -5.37 11.15 -18.85
C GLN A 55 -6.83 11.22 -19.31
N LYS A 56 -7.26 12.37 -19.88
CA LYS A 56 -8.61 12.55 -20.42
C LYS A 56 -8.81 11.80 -21.75
N ASP A 57 -7.83 11.83 -22.62
CA ASP A 57 -7.91 11.24 -23.96
C ASP A 57 -7.94 9.70 -23.91
N TYR A 58 -7.15 9.10 -23.03
CA TYR A 58 -7.01 7.65 -22.92
C TYR A 58 -7.84 7.02 -21.83
N GLN A 59 -8.37 7.82 -20.89
CA GLN A 59 -9.24 7.38 -19.79
C GLN A 59 -8.70 6.15 -19.06
N VAL A 60 -7.51 6.31 -18.49
CA VAL A 60 -6.73 5.26 -17.86
C VAL A 60 -7.53 4.48 -16.80
N ASP A 61 -8.44 5.15 -16.07
CA ASP A 61 -9.29 4.48 -15.08
C ASP A 61 -10.31 3.51 -15.71
N GLU A 62 -10.80 3.79 -16.94
CA GLU A 62 -11.64 2.85 -17.70
C GLU A 62 -10.82 1.63 -18.12
N ILE A 63 -9.59 1.85 -18.62
CA ILE A 63 -8.66 0.75 -18.98
C ILE A 63 -8.43 -0.16 -17.78
N LEU A 64 -8.12 0.41 -16.62
CA LEU A 64 -7.93 -0.32 -15.37
C LEU A 64 -9.22 -0.93 -14.80
N SER A 65 -10.38 -0.64 -15.39
CA SER A 65 -11.66 -1.28 -15.11
C SER A 65 -12.03 -2.33 -16.16
N GLY A 66 -11.11 -2.65 -17.07
CA GLY A 66 -11.31 -3.63 -18.15
C GLY A 66 -12.05 -3.08 -19.37
N VAL A 67 -12.23 -1.77 -19.47
CA VAL A 67 -12.95 -1.12 -20.58
C VAL A 67 -11.98 -0.34 -21.46
N VAL A 68 -11.72 -0.85 -22.66
CA VAL A 68 -10.89 -0.17 -23.67
C VAL A 68 -11.80 0.40 -24.75
N ARG A 69 -11.77 1.70 -24.95
CA ARG A 69 -12.61 2.38 -25.95
C ARG A 69 -12.23 1.98 -27.39
N PRO A 70 -13.23 1.86 -28.28
CA PRO A 70 -12.95 1.65 -29.70
C PRO A 70 -12.01 2.72 -30.25
N GLY A 71 -10.96 2.29 -30.94
CA GLY A 71 -9.97 3.20 -31.55
C GLY A 71 -8.77 3.55 -30.67
N THR A 72 -8.81 3.34 -29.35
CA THR A 72 -7.66 3.59 -28.46
C THR A 72 -6.42 2.80 -28.88
N LEU A 73 -6.57 1.51 -29.11
CA LEU A 73 -5.47 0.64 -29.56
C LEU A 73 -4.95 1.05 -30.94
N SER A 74 -5.83 1.43 -31.86
CA SER A 74 -5.43 1.92 -33.19
C SER A 74 -4.69 3.25 -33.11
N LYS A 75 -5.13 4.17 -32.26
CA LYS A 75 -4.45 5.45 -32.00
C LYS A 75 -3.04 5.20 -31.47
N LEU A 76 -2.89 4.30 -30.51
CA LEU A 76 -1.61 3.98 -29.88
C LEU A 76 -0.58 3.33 -30.83
N ARG A 77 -1.02 2.51 -31.76
CA ARG A 77 -0.14 1.92 -32.78
C ARG A 77 0.55 2.95 -33.67
N HIS A 78 -0.05 4.13 -33.81
CA HIS A 78 0.47 5.23 -34.62
C HIS A 78 1.04 6.37 -33.77
N ALA A 79 0.93 6.27 -32.44
CA ALA A 79 1.43 7.26 -31.51
C ALA A 79 2.96 7.29 -31.47
N ALA A 80 3.54 8.45 -31.19
CA ALA A 80 4.96 8.59 -30.93
C ALA A 80 5.37 7.77 -29.69
N PHE A 81 6.65 7.39 -29.62
CA PHE A 81 7.16 6.60 -28.51
C PHE A 81 6.93 7.28 -27.16
N ASP A 82 7.16 8.59 -27.07
CA ASP A 82 6.95 9.39 -25.86
C ASP A 82 5.49 9.33 -25.39
N GLU A 83 4.51 9.41 -26.30
CA GLU A 83 3.09 9.29 -25.98
C GLU A 83 2.75 7.87 -25.44
N ARG A 84 3.37 6.84 -26.02
CA ARG A 84 3.17 5.45 -25.56
C ARG A 84 3.74 5.22 -24.16
N VAL A 85 4.94 5.72 -23.89
CA VAL A 85 5.58 5.67 -22.56
C VAL A 85 4.76 6.43 -21.52
N GLU A 86 4.22 7.60 -21.90
CA GLU A 86 3.40 8.40 -20.99
C GLU A 86 2.13 7.67 -20.55
N ILE A 87 1.47 6.94 -21.44
CA ILE A 87 0.31 6.13 -21.07
C ILE A 87 0.69 5.00 -20.11
N VAL A 88 1.82 4.35 -20.35
CA VAL A 88 2.33 3.35 -19.40
C VAL A 88 2.62 3.97 -18.03
N SER A 89 3.21 5.17 -18.01
CA SER A 89 3.45 5.92 -16.77
C SER A 89 2.16 6.28 -16.03
N LEU A 90 1.09 6.65 -16.77
CA LEU A 90 -0.23 6.90 -16.21
C LEU A 90 -0.84 5.65 -15.57
N LEU A 91 -0.77 4.50 -16.26
CA LEU A 91 -1.21 3.21 -15.72
C LEU A 91 -0.46 2.85 -14.43
N LEU A 92 0.87 2.97 -14.46
CA LEU A 92 1.74 2.71 -13.31
C LEU A 92 1.43 3.64 -12.13
N SER A 93 1.19 4.93 -12.39
CA SER A 93 0.83 5.90 -11.36
C SER A 93 -0.46 5.50 -10.63
N ARG A 94 -1.50 5.09 -11.38
CA ARG A 94 -2.77 4.64 -10.80
C ARG A 94 -2.63 3.33 -10.03
N LEU A 95 -1.92 2.35 -10.59
CA LEU A 95 -1.63 1.08 -9.92
C LEU A 95 -0.80 1.30 -8.65
N SER A 96 0.19 2.18 -8.70
CA SER A 96 1.02 2.53 -7.53
C SER A 96 0.17 3.12 -6.39
N ALA A 97 -0.83 3.93 -6.70
CA ALA A 97 -1.77 4.43 -5.70
C ALA A 97 -2.63 3.30 -5.09
N ASP A 98 -3.07 2.33 -5.91
CA ASP A 98 -3.82 1.16 -5.45
C ASP A 98 -2.96 0.25 -4.56
N PHE A 99 -1.72 -0.06 -4.95
CA PHE A 99 -0.77 -0.84 -4.15
C PHE A 99 -0.47 -0.17 -2.81
N LYS A 100 -0.25 1.14 -2.82
CA LYS A 100 -0.01 1.92 -1.61
C LYS A 100 -1.22 1.91 -0.68
N ASN A 101 -2.43 2.10 -1.22
CA ASN A 101 -3.66 2.06 -0.44
C ASN A 101 -3.91 0.69 0.19
N TRP A 102 -3.65 -0.39 -0.56
CA TRP A 102 -3.71 -1.75 -0.01
C TRP A 102 -2.68 -1.93 1.11
N TRP A 103 -1.43 -1.53 0.90
CA TRP A 103 -0.34 -1.65 1.87
C TRP A 103 -0.61 -0.86 3.17
N GLU A 104 -1.12 0.37 3.06
CA GLU A 104 -1.52 1.18 4.22
C GLU A 104 -2.67 0.53 4.99
N THR A 105 -3.65 -0.05 4.26
CA THR A 105 -4.78 -0.75 4.86
C THR A 105 -4.35 -2.05 5.54
N ASP A 106 -3.45 -2.82 4.94
CA ASP A 106 -2.91 -4.05 5.52
C ASP A 106 -2.17 -3.77 6.84
N ARG A 107 -1.29 -2.77 6.85
CA ARG A 107 -0.60 -2.34 8.07
C ARG A 107 -1.58 -1.90 9.17
N TYR A 108 -2.59 -1.13 8.79
CA TYR A 108 -3.63 -0.70 9.70
C TYR A 108 -4.37 -1.90 10.33
N VAL A 109 -4.84 -2.84 9.52
CA VAL A 109 -5.50 -4.07 10.00
C VAL A 109 -4.56 -4.91 10.84
N GLY A 110 -3.28 -5.00 10.48
CA GLY A 110 -2.24 -5.69 11.24
C GLY A 110 -2.07 -5.11 12.66
N HIS A 111 -2.03 -3.79 12.79
CA HIS A 111 -1.99 -3.11 14.10
C HIS A 111 -3.24 -3.40 14.94
N LEU A 112 -4.42 -3.34 14.34
CA LEU A 112 -5.68 -3.65 15.04
C LEU A 112 -5.73 -5.11 15.51
N TYR A 113 -5.23 -6.02 14.69
CA TYR A 113 -5.15 -7.43 15.06
C TYR A 113 -4.19 -7.66 16.26
N ALA A 114 -3.06 -6.97 16.27
CA ALA A 114 -2.12 -7.03 17.41
C ALA A 114 -2.77 -6.49 18.70
N ILE A 115 -3.53 -5.39 18.61
CA ILE A 115 -4.29 -4.83 19.73
C ILE A 115 -5.36 -5.82 20.21
N LEU A 116 -6.11 -6.44 19.31
CA LEU A 116 -7.13 -7.44 19.66
C LEU A 116 -6.51 -8.65 20.37
N LYS A 117 -5.37 -9.15 19.91
CA LYS A 117 -4.63 -10.23 20.58
C LYS A 117 -4.18 -9.85 21.98
N GLU A 118 -3.65 -8.66 22.13
CA GLU A 118 -3.19 -8.16 23.43
C GLU A 118 -4.37 -7.92 24.38
N PHE A 119 -5.50 -7.44 23.87
CA PHE A 119 -6.74 -7.31 24.63
C PHE A 119 -7.24 -8.67 25.11
N GLN A 120 -7.27 -9.69 24.25
CA GLN A 120 -7.62 -11.06 24.62
C GLN A 120 -6.70 -11.59 25.73
N ARG A 121 -5.40 -11.37 25.60
CA ARG A 121 -4.40 -11.82 26.59
C ARG A 121 -4.61 -11.17 27.97
N ARG A 122 -4.89 -9.85 28.01
CA ARG A 122 -5.08 -9.10 29.27
C ARG A 122 -6.45 -9.31 29.90
N SER A 123 -7.46 -9.62 29.11
CA SER A 123 -8.83 -9.84 29.60
C SER A 123 -9.11 -11.27 30.07
N LEU A 124 -8.22 -12.23 29.81
CA LEU A 124 -8.29 -13.55 30.41
C LEU A 124 -7.90 -13.48 31.89
N PRO A 125 -8.67 -14.09 32.81
CA PRO A 125 -8.28 -14.16 34.22
C PRO A 125 -6.91 -14.87 34.34
N SER A 126 -5.96 -14.19 34.98
CA SER A 126 -4.65 -14.77 35.26
C SER A 126 -4.87 -16.05 36.08
N ALA A 127 -4.60 -17.22 35.51
CA ALA A 127 -4.45 -18.43 36.27
C ALA A 127 -3.22 -18.22 37.16
N ALA A 128 -3.46 -18.02 38.45
CA ALA A 128 -2.42 -17.85 39.43
C ALA A 128 -1.48 -19.06 39.41
N ASP A 129 -0.19 -18.77 39.53
CA ASP A 129 0.93 -19.61 39.86
C ASP A 129 1.68 -20.40 38.78
N GLY A 130 2.87 -19.88 38.52
CA GLY A 130 4.08 -20.67 38.36
C GLY A 130 4.37 -21.24 36.98
N LYS A 131 4.89 -20.39 36.09
CA LYS A 131 6.09 -20.69 35.29
C LYS A 131 6.37 -19.56 34.32
N THR A 132 7.46 -18.88 34.51
CA THR A 132 8.12 -18.06 33.48
C THR A 132 8.54 -18.95 32.32
N PRO A 133 8.24 -18.58 31.09
CA PRO A 133 9.09 -18.92 29.96
C PRO A 133 9.79 -17.65 29.48
N ALA A 134 11.08 -17.59 29.73
CA ALA A 134 11.98 -16.86 28.86
C ALA A 134 11.95 -17.58 27.50
N ASP A 135 11.63 -16.82 26.43
CA ASP A 135 12.30 -16.88 25.15
C ASP A 135 11.57 -15.96 24.18
N THR A 136 12.25 -14.88 23.90
CA THR A 136 11.89 -13.91 22.88
C THR A 136 12.19 -14.53 21.52
N ALA A 137 11.17 -14.95 20.78
CA ALA A 137 11.30 -15.23 19.35
C ALA A 137 10.63 -14.13 18.55
N SER A 138 11.43 -13.44 17.78
CA SER A 138 11.04 -12.50 16.73
C SER A 138 10.05 -13.16 15.76
N ILE A 139 8.85 -12.62 15.67
CA ILE A 139 7.83 -13.09 14.73
C ILE A 139 7.68 -12.04 13.64
N SER A 140 8.19 -12.38 12.45
CA SER A 140 7.76 -11.78 11.18
C SER A 140 6.28 -12.10 10.93
N PRO A 141 5.49 -11.19 10.36
CA PRO A 141 4.09 -11.46 10.04
C PRO A 141 3.99 -12.40 8.83
N ALA A 142 3.87 -13.69 9.10
CA ALA A 142 3.52 -14.67 8.10
C ALA A 142 2.03 -15.00 8.23
N HIS A 143 1.32 -15.00 7.10
CA HIS A 143 -0.06 -15.39 6.91
C HIS A 143 -0.47 -16.60 7.74
N THR A 144 -1.50 -16.43 8.56
CA THR A 144 -2.21 -17.57 9.16
C THR A 144 -3.66 -17.52 8.67
N THR A 145 -3.98 -18.41 7.75
CA THR A 145 -5.35 -18.75 7.36
C THR A 145 -6.14 -19.23 8.57
N LEU A 146 -7.18 -18.48 8.94
CA LEU A 146 -8.14 -18.86 9.96
C LEU A 146 -9.11 -19.90 9.42
N SER A 147 -8.78 -21.19 9.56
CA SER A 147 -9.74 -22.28 9.44
C SER A 147 -10.35 -22.56 10.82
N GLY A 148 -11.69 -22.50 10.88
CA GLY A 148 -12.45 -22.63 12.13
C GLY A 148 -12.35 -23.99 12.78
N LYS A 149 -12.28 -23.97 14.11
CA LYS A 149 -12.85 -25.01 14.97
C LYS A 149 -13.42 -24.36 16.22
N THR A 150 -14.73 -24.35 16.31
CA THR A 150 -15.50 -24.05 17.51
C THR A 150 -15.24 -25.15 18.54
N SER A 151 -14.71 -24.77 19.69
CA SER A 151 -14.71 -25.59 20.90
C SER A 151 -15.59 -24.90 21.93
N ALA A 152 -16.68 -25.59 22.31
CA ALA A 152 -17.60 -25.16 23.35
C ALA A 152 -16.90 -25.18 24.70
N PHE A 153 -17.02 -24.10 25.47
CA PHE A 153 -16.59 -24.04 26.86
C PHE A 153 -17.77 -23.65 27.74
N SER A 154 -18.00 -24.48 28.76
CA SER A 154 -19.12 -24.41 29.69
C SER A 154 -19.02 -23.22 30.64
N ALA A 155 -20.20 -22.66 30.94
CA ALA A 155 -20.41 -21.59 31.90
C ALA A 155 -20.25 -22.10 33.34
N ASP A 156 -19.64 -21.34 34.23
CA ASP A 156 -20.19 -20.93 35.51
C ASP A 156 -19.21 -19.98 36.22
N THR A 157 -19.71 -18.84 36.55
CA THR A 157 -19.52 -17.93 37.68
C THR A 157 -19.50 -16.49 37.22
N ALA A 158 -20.65 -15.81 37.37
CA ALA A 158 -20.80 -14.39 37.02
C ALA A 158 -20.30 -13.50 38.17
N PRO A 159 -19.38 -12.57 37.88
CA PRO A 159 -19.13 -11.40 38.72
C PRO A 159 -20.10 -10.27 38.39
N SER A 160 -20.39 -9.38 39.36
CA SER A 160 -21.37 -8.33 39.32
C SER A 160 -21.14 -7.32 38.18
N VAL A 161 -22.22 -6.90 37.50
CA VAL A 161 -22.24 -6.17 36.22
C VAL A 161 -21.52 -4.81 36.24
N SER A 162 -21.34 -4.14 37.36
CA SER A 162 -20.72 -2.79 37.43
C SER A 162 -19.19 -2.76 37.53
N GLU A 163 -18.55 -3.84 37.99
CA GLU A 163 -17.08 -3.92 38.05
C GLU A 163 -16.45 -4.34 36.72
N ASN A 164 -17.21 -5.00 35.85
CA ASN A 164 -16.72 -5.48 34.54
C ASN A 164 -16.60 -4.37 33.48
N GLU A 165 -17.45 -3.33 33.53
CA GLU A 165 -17.41 -2.22 32.57
C GLU A 165 -16.11 -1.42 32.63
N ALA A 166 -15.74 -0.99 33.85
CA ALA A 166 -14.51 -0.25 34.06
C ALA A 166 -13.25 -1.08 33.76
N SER A 167 -13.39 -2.41 33.78
CA SER A 167 -12.29 -3.32 33.56
C SER A 167 -11.92 -3.47 32.09
N TYR A 168 -12.86 -3.67 31.16
CA TYR A 168 -12.54 -3.91 29.74
C TYR A 168 -12.13 -2.64 29.01
N THR A 169 -12.78 -1.51 29.27
CA THR A 169 -12.37 -0.21 28.72
C THR A 169 -11.00 0.19 29.25
N SER A 170 -10.72 0.01 30.56
CA SER A 170 -9.41 0.33 31.14
C SER A 170 -8.29 -0.58 30.63
N ILE A 171 -8.58 -1.85 30.33
CA ILE A 171 -7.62 -2.75 29.67
C ILE A 171 -7.27 -2.23 28.29
N LEU A 172 -8.26 -1.85 27.48
CA LEU A 172 -8.03 -1.32 26.14
C LEU A 172 -7.28 0.01 26.20
N GLU A 173 -7.66 0.93 27.08
CA GLU A 173 -6.96 2.20 27.30
C GLU A 173 -5.50 1.99 27.71
N SER A 174 -5.22 1.01 28.58
CA SER A 174 -3.85 0.62 28.92
C SER A 174 -3.04 0.19 27.69
N ILE A 175 -3.62 -0.66 26.83
CA ILE A 175 -2.96 -1.10 25.59
C ILE A 175 -2.69 0.10 24.66
N VAL A 176 -3.65 1.00 24.51
CA VAL A 176 -3.51 2.22 23.70
C VAL A 176 -2.40 3.13 24.26
N ASN A 177 -2.31 3.26 25.58
CA ASN A 177 -1.25 4.04 26.22
C ASN A 177 0.14 3.41 26.00
N ASP A 178 0.25 2.09 26.09
CA ASP A 178 1.50 1.38 25.80
C ASP A 178 1.91 1.59 24.32
N LEU A 179 0.95 1.54 23.40
CA LEU A 179 1.19 1.83 21.98
C LEU A 179 1.63 3.27 21.76
N LYS A 180 1.02 4.26 22.43
CA LYS A 180 1.45 5.66 22.39
C LYS A 180 2.88 5.84 22.86
N LEU A 181 3.28 5.16 23.93
CA LEU A 181 4.65 5.17 24.44
C LEU A 181 5.64 4.57 23.42
N GLN A 182 5.26 3.46 22.76
CA GLN A 182 6.08 2.87 21.70
C GLN A 182 6.24 3.84 20.49
N VAL A 183 5.18 4.51 20.07
CA VAL A 183 5.24 5.52 19.01
C VAL A 183 6.15 6.68 19.42
N HIS A 184 6.05 7.15 20.67
CA HIS A 184 6.92 8.21 21.20
C HIS A 184 8.40 7.80 21.20
N SER A 185 8.69 6.58 21.63
CA SER A 185 10.05 6.03 21.57
C SER A 185 10.63 5.98 20.16
N ARG A 186 9.79 5.73 19.14
CA ARG A 186 10.22 5.78 17.73
C ARG A 186 10.50 7.20 17.24
N LEU A 187 9.75 8.19 17.72
CA LEU A 187 10.04 9.61 17.48
C LEU A 187 11.39 10.00 18.06
N ASP A 188 11.67 9.60 19.31
CA ASP A 188 12.93 9.85 19.98
C ASP A 188 14.11 9.17 19.28
N ALA A 189 13.87 8.02 18.61
CA ALA A 189 14.82 7.32 17.76
C ALA A 189 15.05 7.97 16.38
N GLY A 190 14.42 9.12 16.10
CA GLY A 190 14.62 9.91 14.89
C GLY A 190 13.73 9.52 13.71
N GLN A 191 12.66 8.76 13.92
CA GLN A 191 11.66 8.52 12.86
C GLN A 191 10.82 9.77 12.60
N SER A 192 10.40 9.94 11.34
CA SER A 192 9.60 11.11 10.93
C SER A 192 8.25 11.15 11.65
N GLU A 193 7.97 12.27 12.33
CA GLU A 193 6.67 12.52 12.97
C GLU A 193 5.51 12.44 11.98
N LYS A 194 5.66 13.02 10.77
CA LYS A 194 4.66 12.99 9.70
C LYS A 194 4.29 11.54 9.32
N THR A 195 5.31 10.68 9.20
CA THR A 195 5.12 9.27 8.84
C THR A 195 4.41 8.50 9.95
N LEU A 196 4.87 8.63 11.20
CA LEU A 196 4.29 7.94 12.35
C LEU A 196 2.85 8.41 12.60
N THR A 197 2.59 9.72 12.49
CA THR A 197 1.23 10.26 12.63
C THR A 197 0.31 9.72 11.55
N ALA A 198 0.73 9.65 10.30
CA ALA A 198 -0.05 9.08 9.21
C ALA A 198 -0.37 7.60 9.44
N GLU A 199 0.60 6.81 9.94
CA GLU A 199 0.46 5.39 10.22
C GLU A 199 -0.48 5.10 11.40
N TYR A 200 -0.29 5.79 12.54
CA TYR A 200 -0.96 5.44 13.79
C TYR A 200 -2.25 6.20 14.07
N ARG A 201 -2.47 7.37 13.44
CA ARG A 201 -3.72 8.13 13.61
C ARG A 201 -4.99 7.32 13.35
N PRO A 202 -5.12 6.57 12.23
CA PRO A 202 -6.29 5.73 12.00
C PRO A 202 -6.42 4.60 13.03
N VAL A 203 -5.30 4.05 13.53
CA VAL A 203 -5.28 3.02 14.57
C VAL A 203 -5.85 3.57 15.88
N PHE A 204 -5.40 4.75 16.33
CA PHE A 204 -5.94 5.38 17.54
C PHE A 204 -7.42 5.72 17.40
N GLN A 205 -7.85 6.23 16.24
CA GLN A 205 -9.28 6.45 15.97
C GLN A 205 -10.12 5.17 16.02
N ALA A 206 -9.56 4.04 15.58
CA ALA A 206 -10.23 2.74 15.72
C ALA A 206 -10.30 2.30 17.18
N CYS A 207 -9.25 2.50 17.97
CA CYS A 207 -9.26 2.21 19.39
C CYS A 207 -10.29 3.06 20.14
N ASP A 208 -10.44 4.35 19.82
CA ASP A 208 -11.47 5.21 20.39
C ASP A 208 -12.88 4.67 20.09
N ARG A 209 -13.12 4.15 18.87
CA ARG A 209 -14.38 3.47 18.51
C ARG A 209 -14.59 2.20 19.32
N TYR A 210 -13.53 1.43 19.57
CA TYR A 210 -13.63 0.20 20.40
C TYR A 210 -13.96 0.52 21.87
N VAL A 211 -13.36 1.58 22.43
CA VAL A 211 -13.72 2.04 23.79
C VAL A 211 -15.19 2.43 23.84
N LEU A 212 -15.66 3.18 22.83
CA LEU A 212 -17.07 3.57 22.76
C LEU A 212 -18.00 2.34 22.64
N LEU A 213 -17.67 1.37 21.80
CA LEU A 213 -18.44 0.13 21.65
C LEU A 213 -18.55 -0.66 22.95
N LEU A 214 -17.44 -0.77 23.71
CA LEU A 214 -17.42 -1.45 25.00
C LEU A 214 -18.22 -0.72 26.07
N SER A 215 -18.26 0.61 26.04
CA SER A 215 -19.04 1.42 26.99
C SER A 215 -20.54 1.44 26.67
N GLU A 216 -20.93 1.41 25.37
CA GLU A 216 -22.34 1.41 24.95
C GLU A 216 -23.01 0.03 25.10
N ARG A 217 -22.29 -1.05 24.84
CA ARG A 217 -22.83 -2.43 24.78
C ARG A 217 -22.42 -3.31 25.95
N ILE A 218 -22.03 -2.77 27.05
CA ILE A 218 -21.63 -3.43 28.32
C ILE A 218 -21.52 -4.97 28.20
N PRO A 219 -20.31 -5.51 27.93
CA PRO A 219 -20.18 -6.95 27.69
C PRO A 219 -20.28 -7.75 29.02
N GLU A 220 -21.05 -8.82 29.00
CA GLU A 220 -21.27 -9.69 30.17
C GLU A 220 -19.99 -10.41 30.66
N ASN A 221 -19.06 -10.67 29.75
CA ASN A 221 -17.81 -11.37 30.01
C ASN A 221 -16.71 -11.01 29.01
N SER A 222 -15.48 -11.48 29.26
CA SER A 222 -14.33 -11.23 28.38
C SER A 222 -14.50 -11.74 26.95
N GLY A 223 -15.23 -12.84 26.76
CA GLY A 223 -15.55 -13.38 25.44
C GLY A 223 -16.46 -12.46 24.66
N ALA A 224 -17.52 -11.95 25.28
CA ALA A 224 -18.43 -10.97 24.68
C ALA A 224 -17.71 -9.65 24.34
N ALA A 225 -16.81 -9.17 25.21
CA ALA A 225 -16.00 -7.99 24.95
C ALA A 225 -15.07 -8.20 23.75
N PHE A 226 -14.42 -9.35 23.69
CA PHE A 226 -13.56 -9.72 22.57
C PHE A 226 -14.34 -9.80 21.25
N ASP A 227 -15.51 -10.44 21.26
CA ASP A 227 -16.34 -10.60 20.04
C ASP A 227 -16.86 -9.27 19.50
N LEU A 228 -17.17 -8.29 20.37
CA LEU A 228 -17.54 -6.94 19.95
C LEU A 228 -16.41 -6.23 19.18
N ILE A 229 -15.20 -6.27 19.70
CA ILE A 229 -14.03 -5.67 19.02
C ILE A 229 -13.72 -6.45 17.74
N ARG A 230 -13.78 -7.78 17.78
CA ARG A 230 -13.56 -8.66 16.64
C ARG A 230 -14.55 -8.39 15.50
N GLU A 231 -15.83 -8.21 15.79
CA GLU A 231 -16.84 -7.86 14.77
C GLU A 231 -16.48 -6.55 14.05
N SER A 232 -16.02 -5.55 14.80
CA SER A 232 -15.58 -4.29 14.19
C SER A 232 -14.31 -4.46 13.34
N LEU A 233 -13.34 -5.26 13.81
CA LEU A 233 -12.12 -5.58 13.05
C LEU A 233 -12.43 -6.36 11.76
N MET A 234 -13.42 -7.25 11.78
CA MET A 234 -13.83 -8.01 10.58
C MET A 234 -14.31 -7.10 9.45
N LYS A 235 -14.98 -5.99 9.76
CA LYS A 235 -15.38 -4.99 8.75
C LYS A 235 -14.18 -4.28 8.11
N ASP A 236 -13.13 -4.00 8.90
CA ASP A 236 -11.89 -3.44 8.38
C ASP A 236 -11.12 -4.49 7.54
N ARG A 237 -11.19 -5.76 7.92
CA ARG A 237 -10.64 -6.88 7.14
C ARG A 237 -11.36 -7.05 5.79
N GLU A 238 -12.68 -6.97 5.75
CA GLU A 238 -13.45 -7.02 4.50
C GLU A 238 -13.04 -5.88 3.54
N ARG A 239 -12.73 -4.70 4.07
CA ARG A 239 -12.20 -3.58 3.25
C ARG A 239 -10.83 -3.87 2.68
N LEU A 240 -9.95 -4.51 3.46
CA LEU A 240 -8.63 -4.95 3.00
C LEU A 240 -8.76 -5.99 1.87
N ASP A 241 -9.60 -7.00 2.07
CA ASP A 241 -9.84 -8.05 1.08
C ASP A 241 -10.42 -7.45 -0.23
N ALA A 242 -11.39 -6.55 -0.12
CA ALA A 242 -11.94 -5.83 -1.28
C ALA A 242 -10.91 -4.91 -1.97
N ALA A 243 -9.98 -4.32 -1.22
CA ALA A 243 -8.88 -3.53 -1.81
C ALA A 243 -7.92 -4.44 -2.56
N ALA A 244 -7.58 -5.61 -2.00
CA ALA A 244 -6.72 -6.60 -2.64
C ALA A 244 -7.32 -7.13 -3.95
N GLU A 245 -8.58 -7.55 -3.93
CA GLU A 245 -9.31 -8.04 -5.11
C GLU A 245 -9.35 -6.97 -6.22
N ARG A 246 -9.68 -5.73 -5.86
CA ARG A 246 -9.72 -4.62 -6.81
C ARG A 246 -8.35 -4.34 -7.41
N THR A 247 -7.30 -4.31 -6.59
CA THR A 247 -5.93 -4.05 -7.05
C THR A 247 -5.44 -5.17 -7.97
N SER A 248 -5.71 -6.44 -7.63
CA SER A 248 -5.39 -7.59 -8.49
C SER A 248 -6.12 -7.51 -9.82
N ALA A 249 -7.42 -7.22 -9.84
CA ALA A 249 -8.19 -7.09 -11.07
C ALA A 249 -7.66 -5.93 -11.95
N ARG A 250 -7.35 -4.78 -11.36
CA ARG A 250 -6.79 -3.64 -12.10
C ARG A 250 -5.42 -3.94 -12.68
N LEU A 251 -4.58 -4.67 -11.97
CA LEU A 251 -3.28 -5.13 -12.49
C LEU A 251 -3.46 -6.07 -13.69
N GLU A 252 -4.38 -7.02 -13.61
CA GLU A 252 -4.67 -7.93 -14.74
C GLU A 252 -5.25 -7.18 -15.94
N TYR A 253 -6.15 -6.20 -15.75
CA TYR A 253 -6.63 -5.34 -16.85
C TYR A 253 -5.52 -4.47 -17.44
N ALA A 254 -4.57 -4.02 -16.64
CA ALA A 254 -3.39 -3.34 -17.16
C ALA A 254 -2.57 -4.27 -18.07
N PHE A 255 -2.36 -5.53 -17.68
CA PHE A 255 -1.71 -6.52 -18.52
C PHE A 255 -2.48 -6.80 -19.81
N ASP A 256 -3.82 -6.95 -19.75
CA ASP A 256 -4.65 -7.11 -20.94
C ASP A 256 -4.45 -5.96 -21.93
N PHE A 257 -4.45 -4.74 -21.41
CA PHE A 257 -4.22 -3.56 -22.22
C PHE A 257 -2.80 -3.51 -22.80
N MET A 258 -1.78 -3.75 -21.99
CA MET A 258 -0.37 -3.75 -22.39
C MET A 258 -0.10 -4.79 -23.49
N GLU A 259 -0.63 -6.00 -23.32
CA GLU A 259 -0.51 -7.08 -24.33
C GLU A 259 -1.23 -6.71 -25.63
N ALA A 260 -2.44 -6.13 -25.57
CA ALA A 260 -3.21 -5.74 -26.73
C ALA A 260 -2.63 -4.54 -27.49
N ALA A 261 -2.08 -3.56 -26.75
CA ALA A 261 -1.56 -2.31 -27.33
C ALA A 261 -0.12 -2.46 -27.84
N PHE A 262 0.73 -3.13 -27.08
CA PHE A 262 2.18 -3.10 -27.27
C PHE A 262 2.81 -4.51 -27.45
N GLY A 263 2.18 -5.57 -26.95
CA GLY A 263 2.76 -6.91 -26.99
C GLY A 263 4.08 -7.02 -26.21
N GLU A 264 5.03 -7.77 -26.74
CA GLU A 264 6.38 -7.90 -26.17
C GLU A 264 7.29 -6.78 -26.70
N SER A 265 7.15 -5.58 -26.17
CA SER A 265 7.84 -4.36 -26.60
C SER A 265 8.61 -3.67 -25.48
N GLN A 266 9.29 -2.59 -25.80
CA GLN A 266 10.01 -1.77 -24.82
C GLN A 266 9.08 -1.17 -23.77
N GLU A 267 7.83 -0.89 -24.13
CA GLU A 267 6.79 -0.40 -23.21
C GLU A 267 6.45 -1.46 -22.16
N MET A 268 6.37 -2.73 -22.55
CA MET A 268 6.17 -3.84 -21.59
C MET A 268 7.39 -3.99 -20.67
N VAL A 269 8.60 -3.90 -21.21
CA VAL A 269 9.83 -3.91 -20.40
C VAL A 269 9.81 -2.79 -19.37
N TYR A 270 9.47 -1.58 -19.79
CA TYR A 270 9.35 -0.43 -18.89
C TYR A 270 8.30 -0.67 -17.80
N PHE A 271 7.12 -1.16 -18.17
CA PHE A 271 6.04 -1.47 -17.24
C PHE A 271 6.47 -2.47 -16.16
N ILE A 272 7.10 -3.57 -16.54
CA ILE A 272 7.57 -4.60 -15.61
C ILE A 272 8.71 -4.09 -14.72
N THR A 273 9.64 -3.32 -15.28
CA THR A 273 10.76 -2.76 -14.54
C THR A 273 10.27 -1.81 -13.44
N GLU A 274 9.35 -0.91 -13.75
CA GLU A 274 8.77 0.01 -12.77
C GLU A 274 7.97 -0.71 -11.67
N LEU A 275 7.23 -1.77 -12.01
CA LEU A 275 6.59 -2.62 -10.99
C LEU A 275 7.62 -3.29 -10.08
N SER A 276 8.74 -3.73 -10.64
CA SER A 276 9.80 -4.46 -9.90
C SER A 276 10.57 -3.56 -8.93
N VAL A 277 10.69 -2.27 -9.20
CA VAL A 277 11.37 -1.31 -8.31
C VAL A 277 10.43 -0.68 -7.28
N SER A 278 9.14 -0.81 -7.46
CA SER A 278 8.13 -0.29 -6.54
C SER A 278 8.01 -1.15 -5.30
N LEU A 279 8.32 -0.59 -4.13
CA LEU A 279 8.20 -1.29 -2.85
C LEU A 279 6.77 -1.80 -2.61
N TYR A 280 5.77 -0.95 -2.84
CA TYR A 280 4.36 -1.30 -2.62
C TYR A 280 3.87 -2.38 -3.59
N ALA A 281 4.27 -2.31 -4.86
CA ALA A 281 3.94 -3.34 -5.84
C ALA A 281 4.59 -4.68 -5.48
N MET A 282 5.86 -4.68 -5.06
CA MET A 282 6.57 -5.89 -4.68
C MET A 282 6.00 -6.54 -3.43
N ASP A 283 5.61 -5.76 -2.43
CA ASP A 283 4.95 -6.29 -1.22
C ASP A 283 3.58 -6.87 -1.57
N PHE A 284 2.80 -6.20 -2.44
CA PHE A 284 1.53 -6.73 -2.94
C PHE A 284 1.71 -8.05 -3.69
N LEU A 285 2.65 -8.11 -4.63
CA LEU A 285 2.91 -9.29 -5.47
C LEU A 285 3.46 -10.49 -4.70
N LYS A 286 4.09 -10.30 -3.55
CA LYS A 286 4.49 -11.39 -2.64
C LYS A 286 3.29 -12.09 -2.00
N GLU A 287 2.21 -11.34 -1.74
CA GLU A 287 1.02 -11.85 -1.08
C GLU A 287 -0.07 -12.25 -2.07
N HIS A 288 -0.16 -11.54 -3.19
CA HIS A 288 -1.14 -11.74 -4.24
C HIS A 288 -0.42 -12.05 -5.56
N GLU A 289 -0.27 -13.33 -5.84
CA GLU A 289 0.46 -13.79 -7.04
C GLU A 289 -0.19 -13.28 -8.33
N SER A 290 0.62 -12.68 -9.21
CA SER A 290 0.26 -12.42 -10.61
C SER A 290 1.14 -13.28 -11.53
N PRO A 291 0.60 -14.35 -12.11
CA PRO A 291 1.37 -15.23 -13.01
C PRO A 291 1.94 -14.48 -14.23
N ARG A 292 1.22 -13.45 -14.71
CA ARG A 292 1.67 -12.61 -15.83
C ARG A 292 2.91 -11.80 -15.46
N TYR A 293 2.90 -11.14 -14.29
CA TYR A 293 4.08 -10.43 -13.81
C TYR A 293 5.31 -11.34 -13.74
N TYR A 294 5.18 -12.51 -13.12
CA TYR A 294 6.31 -13.43 -12.98
C TYR A 294 6.79 -13.97 -14.32
N ARG A 295 5.89 -14.22 -15.28
CA ARG A 295 6.25 -14.64 -16.64
C ARG A 295 7.12 -13.60 -17.34
N TYR A 296 6.70 -12.33 -17.36
CA TYR A 296 7.43 -11.24 -18.00
C TYR A 296 8.73 -10.92 -17.25
N ASN A 297 8.71 -10.82 -15.94
CA ASN A 297 9.90 -10.56 -15.14
C ASN A 297 10.97 -11.64 -15.34
N LYS A 298 10.56 -12.91 -15.41
CA LYS A 298 11.46 -14.03 -15.70
C LYS A 298 12.06 -13.92 -17.10
N SER A 299 11.27 -13.56 -18.11
CA SER A 299 11.74 -13.34 -19.48
C SER A 299 12.83 -12.28 -19.54
N LEU A 300 12.61 -11.12 -18.88
CA LEU A 300 13.61 -10.04 -18.82
C LEU A 300 14.92 -10.47 -18.16
N LEU A 301 14.86 -11.22 -17.07
CA LEU A 301 16.07 -11.72 -16.38
C LEU A 301 16.86 -12.71 -17.27
N PHE A 302 16.18 -13.52 -18.08
CA PHE A 302 16.85 -14.44 -19.01
C PHE A 302 17.48 -13.72 -20.19
N ASP A 303 16.80 -12.70 -20.74
CA ASP A 303 17.34 -11.92 -21.86
C ASP A 303 18.55 -11.11 -21.43
N ASP A 304 18.55 -10.53 -20.23
CA ASP A 304 19.69 -9.83 -19.65
C ASP A 304 20.88 -10.79 -19.44
N ALA A 305 20.62 -11.98 -18.90
CA ALA A 305 21.66 -12.98 -18.69
C ALA A 305 22.26 -13.47 -20.02
N GLN A 306 21.43 -13.71 -21.04
CA GLN A 306 21.90 -14.09 -22.37
C GLN A 306 22.71 -12.98 -23.05
N THR A 307 22.26 -11.74 -22.92
CA THR A 307 22.96 -10.56 -23.45
C THR A 307 24.30 -10.35 -22.75
N GLY A 308 24.35 -10.54 -21.43
CA GLY A 308 25.60 -10.50 -20.65
C GLY A 308 26.60 -11.58 -21.08
N ILE A 309 26.13 -12.82 -21.25
CA ILE A 309 26.97 -13.93 -21.73
C ILE A 309 27.46 -13.69 -23.17
N ARG A 310 26.61 -13.17 -24.07
CA ARG A 310 27.02 -12.81 -25.43
C ARG A 310 28.12 -11.75 -25.43
N ARG A 311 27.98 -10.67 -24.65
CA ARG A 311 29.02 -9.64 -24.53
C ARG A 311 30.34 -10.24 -24.04
N GLN A 312 30.31 -11.06 -22.98
CA GLN A 312 31.51 -11.72 -22.47
C GLN A 312 32.16 -12.64 -23.51
N LEU A 313 31.36 -13.37 -24.29
CA LEU A 313 31.87 -14.20 -25.37
C LEU A 313 32.47 -13.38 -26.51
N ASP A 314 31.90 -12.25 -26.86
CA ASP A 314 32.42 -11.35 -27.88
C ASP A 314 33.71 -10.66 -27.41
N ASP A 315 33.79 -10.27 -26.13
CA ASP A 315 35.00 -9.72 -25.51
C ASP A 315 36.15 -10.75 -25.54
N ILE A 316 35.88 -12.01 -25.13
CA ILE A 316 36.86 -13.11 -25.19
C ILE A 316 37.29 -13.39 -26.63
N ARG A 317 36.34 -13.33 -27.57
CA ARG A 317 36.70 -13.53 -29.00
C ARG A 317 37.54 -12.39 -29.56
N SER A 318 37.33 -11.14 -29.15
CA SER A 318 38.16 -10.00 -29.56
C SER A 318 39.56 -10.12 -28.97
N GLU A 319 39.68 -10.49 -27.68
CA GLU A 319 40.99 -10.74 -27.05
C GLU A 319 41.74 -11.88 -27.72
N MET A 320 41.04 -12.97 -28.11
CA MET A 320 41.69 -14.09 -28.82
C MET A 320 42.11 -13.76 -30.25
N ARG A 321 41.52 -12.72 -30.88
CA ARG A 321 41.89 -12.28 -32.23
C ARG A 321 43.03 -11.25 -32.26
N GLY A 322 43.44 -10.75 -31.08
CA GLY A 322 44.59 -9.83 -30.97
C GLY A 322 44.37 -8.45 -31.58
N GLU A 323 43.10 -7.97 -31.61
CA GLU A 323 42.74 -6.58 -31.99
C GLU A 323 42.52 -5.72 -30.76
#